data_10dab853351e2cdcfb3e3610d274c205
#
_entry.id   10dab853351e2cdcfb3e3610d274c205
#
_cell.length_a   1.000
_cell.length_b   1.000
_cell.length_c   1.000
_cell.angle_alpha   90.00
_cell.angle_beta   90.00
_cell.angle_gamma   90.00
#
_symmetry.space_group_name_H-M   'P 1'
#
loop_
_entity.id
_entity.type
_entity.pdbx_description
1 polymer ?
#
loop_
_entity_poly.entity_id
_entity_poly.type
_entity_poly.pdbx_seq_one_letter_code
_entity_poly.pdbx_strand_id
1 'polypeptide(L)'
;AVAQALAQALDLPLPAASWHGEQDRMADIGAALALLTGTLGHLARDLSLMMQTEVGEVAEPAGAGKGGSSTMPHKRNPVGCATVLAAATRMPGLAATLLAALPQEHERALGGWQAQWATLREMACLAAGALDRMRDLIAGLDVDPARMRTNLDLTHGLILGEAVMLALGADLGRLQAHHVVEAASRRAVEQGRTLRDVLAEDADVVRTWGDAAKQRLDALLDPTGYLGDAAAAVDRVLAEHDRRRA
;
A
#
# COMPACT_ATOMS: atom_id res chain seq x y z
N ALA A 1 -3.66 49.96 -3.44
CA ALA A 1 -2.78 50.14 -4.59
C ALA A 1 -1.63 49.13 -4.63
N VAL A 2 -0.74 49.02 -3.60
CA VAL A 2 0.43 48.12 -3.63
C VAL A 2 0.03 46.64 -3.74
N ALA A 3 -0.87 46.16 -2.90
CA ALA A 3 -1.34 44.76 -2.92
C ALA A 3 -1.99 44.39 -4.26
N GLN A 4 -2.74 45.32 -4.87
CA GLN A 4 -3.37 45.11 -6.17
C GLN A 4 -2.33 45.01 -7.30
N ALA A 5 -1.33 45.89 -7.29
CA ALA A 5 -0.25 45.86 -8.27
C ALA A 5 0.57 44.56 -8.12
N LEU A 6 0.85 44.09 -6.91
CA LEU A 6 1.54 42.83 -6.67
C LEU A 6 0.72 41.63 -7.16
N ALA A 7 -0.57 41.60 -6.86
CA ALA A 7 -1.46 40.52 -7.32
C ALA A 7 -1.50 40.45 -8.85
N GLN A 8 -1.60 41.61 -9.53
CA GLN A 8 -1.52 41.68 -10.99
C GLN A 8 -0.18 41.21 -11.54
N ALA A 9 0.93 41.63 -10.92
CA ALA A 9 2.27 41.27 -11.37
C ALA A 9 2.58 39.76 -11.22
N LEU A 10 1.94 39.12 -10.27
CA LEU A 10 2.10 37.68 -9.99
C LEU A 10 1.01 36.82 -10.63
N ASP A 11 0.05 37.42 -11.31
CA ASP A 11 -1.15 36.74 -11.85
C ASP A 11 -1.89 35.93 -10.77
N LEU A 12 -2.08 36.53 -9.60
CA LEU A 12 -2.74 35.93 -8.46
C LEU A 12 -3.98 36.73 -8.05
N PRO A 13 -5.03 36.08 -7.56
CA PRO A 13 -6.20 36.78 -7.04
C PRO A 13 -5.86 37.59 -5.79
N LEU A 14 -6.42 38.80 -5.68
CA LEU A 14 -6.29 39.62 -4.48
C LEU A 14 -7.24 39.07 -3.40
N PRO A 15 -6.78 38.72 -2.18
CA PRO A 15 -7.63 38.29 -1.10
C PRO A 15 -8.48 39.44 -0.58
N ALA A 16 -9.72 39.15 -0.12
CA ALA A 16 -10.64 40.12 0.42
C ALA A 16 -10.14 40.75 1.75
N ALA A 17 -9.39 39.98 2.53
CA ALA A 17 -8.81 40.39 3.80
C ALA A 17 -7.33 39.99 3.92
N SER A 18 -6.62 40.54 4.88
CA SER A 18 -5.22 40.17 5.17
C SER A 18 -5.15 38.74 5.69
N TRP A 19 -4.16 37.98 5.24
CA TRP A 19 -3.95 36.59 5.66
C TRP A 19 -3.15 36.43 6.96
N HIS A 20 -2.77 37.50 7.62
CA HIS A 20 -1.98 37.40 8.84
C HIS A 20 -2.76 36.77 10.01
N GLY A 21 -4.07 36.99 10.08
CA GLY A 21 -4.97 36.36 11.04
C GLY A 21 -5.72 35.15 10.50
N GLU A 22 -5.73 34.96 9.18
CA GLU A 22 -6.44 33.87 8.49
C GLU A 22 -5.45 32.80 8.07
N GLN A 23 -5.27 31.77 8.91
CA GLN A 23 -4.23 30.75 8.75
C GLN A 23 -4.76 29.40 8.23
N ASP A 24 -6.04 29.32 7.90
CA ASP A 24 -6.71 28.14 7.33
C ASP A 24 -5.99 27.61 6.09
N ARG A 25 -5.55 28.49 5.19
CA ARG A 25 -4.80 28.08 3.98
C ARG A 25 -3.45 27.44 4.30
N MET A 26 -2.75 27.90 5.33
CA MET A 26 -1.49 27.28 5.76
C MET A 26 -1.73 25.91 6.37
N ALA A 27 -2.83 25.77 7.13
CA ALA A 27 -3.27 24.48 7.65
C ALA A 27 -3.68 23.51 6.54
N ASP A 28 -4.41 23.99 5.52
CA ASP A 28 -4.77 23.19 4.33
C ASP A 28 -3.55 22.66 3.57
N ILE A 29 -2.57 23.54 3.33
CA ILE A 29 -1.30 23.12 2.69
C ILE A 29 -0.61 22.06 3.55
N GLY A 30 -0.51 22.29 4.85
CA GLY A 30 0.06 21.32 5.78
C GLY A 30 -0.67 19.99 5.79
N ALA A 31 -2.01 20.02 5.79
CA ALA A 31 -2.84 18.81 5.72
C ALA A 31 -2.63 18.06 4.40
N ALA A 32 -2.57 18.75 3.27
CA ALA A 32 -2.31 18.14 1.97
C ALA A 32 -0.93 17.46 1.92
N LEU A 33 0.12 18.12 2.45
CA LEU A 33 1.46 17.54 2.56
C LEU A 33 1.48 16.30 3.48
N ALA A 34 0.73 16.34 4.58
CA ALA A 34 0.62 15.22 5.50
C ALA A 34 -0.10 14.02 4.87
N LEU A 35 -1.20 14.25 4.16
CA LEU A 35 -1.92 13.20 3.43
C LEU A 35 -1.04 12.57 2.35
N LEU A 36 -0.37 13.37 1.53
CA LEU A 36 0.57 12.89 0.51
C LEU A 36 1.65 12.01 1.15
N THR A 37 2.31 12.52 2.18
CA THR A 37 3.41 11.79 2.82
C THR A 37 2.93 10.52 3.51
N GLY A 38 1.71 10.53 4.09
CA GLY A 38 1.06 9.35 4.64
C GLY A 38 0.82 8.26 3.60
N THR A 39 0.33 8.65 2.41
CA THR A 39 0.15 7.72 1.28
C THR A 39 1.48 7.12 0.82
N LEU A 40 2.53 7.93 0.70
CA LEU A 40 3.88 7.44 0.38
C LEU A 40 4.41 6.49 1.46
N GLY A 41 4.11 6.80 2.74
CA GLY A 41 4.45 5.94 3.88
C GLY A 41 3.75 4.58 3.84
N HIS A 42 2.49 4.53 3.39
CA HIS A 42 1.77 3.27 3.16
C HIS A 42 2.50 2.41 2.12
N LEU A 43 2.79 2.96 0.93
CA LEU A 43 3.55 2.25 -0.10
C LEU A 43 4.91 1.78 0.40
N ALA A 44 5.65 2.63 1.12
CA ALA A 44 6.95 2.27 1.67
C ALA A 44 6.85 1.15 2.71
N ARG A 45 5.76 1.10 3.49
CA ARG A 45 5.51 0.02 4.44
C ARG A 45 5.31 -1.30 3.73
N ASP A 46 4.43 -1.36 2.73
CA ASP A 46 4.16 -2.57 1.98
C ASP A 46 5.43 -3.09 1.30
N LEU A 47 6.15 -2.23 0.58
CA LEU A 47 7.39 -2.61 -0.08
C LEU A 47 8.44 -3.11 0.92
N SER A 48 8.59 -2.47 2.09
CA SER A 48 9.54 -2.91 3.12
C SER A 48 9.20 -4.29 3.69
N LEU A 49 7.92 -4.62 3.83
CA LEU A 49 7.46 -5.94 4.26
C LEU A 49 7.71 -7.00 3.17
N MET A 50 7.46 -6.67 1.92
CA MET A 50 7.73 -7.57 0.79
C MET A 50 9.24 -7.82 0.59
N MET A 51 10.11 -6.93 1.06
CA MET A 51 11.57 -7.09 1.04
C MET A 51 12.14 -7.95 2.17
N GLN A 52 11.35 -8.34 3.18
CA GLN A 52 11.82 -9.22 4.25
C GLN A 52 12.38 -10.52 3.65
N THR A 53 13.44 -11.07 4.24
CA THR A 53 14.09 -12.29 3.74
C THR A 53 13.13 -13.46 3.59
N GLU A 54 12.17 -13.56 4.51
CA GLU A 54 11.15 -14.60 4.54
C GLU A 54 10.14 -14.45 3.39
N VAL A 55 9.87 -13.23 2.95
CA VAL A 55 8.97 -12.88 1.85
C VAL A 55 9.74 -12.81 0.54
N GLY A 56 10.64 -11.84 0.39
CA GLY A 56 11.60 -11.72 -0.72
C GLY A 56 10.98 -11.53 -2.10
N GLU A 57 9.81 -10.89 -2.18
CA GLU A 57 9.04 -10.72 -3.42
C GLU A 57 9.45 -9.50 -4.23
N VAL A 58 10.05 -8.50 -3.56
CA VAL A 58 10.57 -7.29 -4.23
C VAL A 58 11.89 -6.88 -3.59
N ALA A 59 12.63 -6.01 -4.29
CA ALA A 59 13.79 -5.35 -3.74
C ALA A 59 13.96 -3.94 -4.31
N GLU A 60 14.50 -3.01 -3.50
CA GLU A 60 14.88 -1.68 -3.98
C GLU A 60 15.96 -1.78 -5.04
N PRO A 61 16.04 -0.82 -5.99
CA PRO A 61 17.05 -0.83 -7.03
C PRO A 61 18.46 -0.86 -6.44
N ALA A 62 19.28 -1.80 -6.94
CA ALA A 62 20.69 -1.87 -6.57
C ALA A 62 21.49 -0.73 -7.23
N GLY A 63 22.54 -0.25 -6.55
CA GLY A 63 23.41 0.78 -7.10
C GLY A 63 24.50 1.20 -6.12
N ALA A 64 25.52 1.89 -6.60
CA ALA A 64 26.59 2.44 -5.77
C ALA A 64 25.99 3.40 -4.73
N GLY A 65 26.24 3.16 -3.45
CA GLY A 65 25.70 3.94 -2.32
C GLY A 65 24.23 3.67 -1.98
N LYS A 66 23.59 2.67 -2.58
CA LYS A 66 22.20 2.30 -2.32
C LYS A 66 22.12 0.98 -1.53
N GLY A 67 21.73 1.04 -0.27
CA GLY A 67 21.22 -0.09 0.53
C GLY A 67 22.15 -1.29 0.76
N GLY A 68 23.36 -1.28 0.23
CA GLY A 68 24.30 -2.38 0.33
C GLY A 68 24.86 -2.54 1.75
N SER A 69 25.19 -3.78 2.12
CA SER A 69 25.92 -4.08 3.35
C SER A 69 27.42 -4.08 3.07
N SER A 70 28.22 -3.48 3.97
CA SER A 70 29.67 -3.51 3.90
C SER A 70 30.27 -4.91 4.14
N THR A 71 29.51 -5.79 4.79
CA THR A 71 29.96 -7.14 5.20
C THR A 71 29.24 -8.27 4.48
N MET A 72 28.04 -8.03 3.96
CA MET A 72 27.22 -9.05 3.29
C MET A 72 26.79 -8.52 1.90
N PRO A 73 27.51 -8.86 0.81
CA PRO A 73 27.24 -8.30 -0.53
C PRO A 73 25.84 -8.56 -1.06
N HIS A 74 25.20 -9.64 -0.62
CA HIS A 74 23.84 -10.04 -1.02
C HIS A 74 22.74 -9.35 -0.23
N LYS A 75 23.07 -8.67 0.88
CA LYS A 75 22.07 -8.01 1.73
C LYS A 75 21.59 -6.71 1.09
N ARG A 76 20.29 -6.63 0.80
CA ARG A 76 19.62 -5.43 0.28
C ARG A 76 18.69 -4.88 1.37
N ASN A 77 19.01 -3.70 1.90
CA ASN A 77 18.22 -3.06 2.94
C ASN A 77 17.20 -2.10 2.33
N PRO A 78 15.99 -1.96 2.89
CA PRO A 78 14.95 -1.02 2.42
C PRO A 78 15.25 0.42 2.88
N VAL A 79 16.38 1.00 2.44
CA VAL A 79 16.85 2.33 2.89
C VAL A 79 15.97 3.45 2.34
N GLY A 80 15.49 3.30 1.11
CA GLY A 80 14.53 4.23 0.51
C GLY A 80 13.21 4.21 1.26
N CYS A 81 12.66 3.03 1.53
CA CYS A 81 11.45 2.86 2.34
C CYS A 81 11.64 3.44 3.75
N ALA A 82 12.78 3.18 4.41
CA ALA A 82 13.07 3.72 5.74
C ALA A 82 13.05 5.26 5.75
N THR A 83 13.62 5.90 4.72
CA THR A 83 13.61 7.36 4.59
C THR A 83 12.20 7.91 4.45
N VAL A 84 11.36 7.29 3.62
CA VAL A 84 9.96 7.68 3.43
C VAL A 84 9.15 7.48 4.70
N LEU A 85 9.32 6.34 5.38
CA LEU A 85 8.66 6.03 6.64
C LEU A 85 9.04 7.01 7.76
N ALA A 86 10.31 7.43 7.83
CA ALA A 86 10.74 8.44 8.79
C ALA A 86 10.06 9.80 8.54
N ALA A 87 9.93 10.22 7.27
CA ALA A 87 9.19 11.42 6.90
C ALA A 87 7.71 11.30 7.28
N ALA A 88 7.06 10.19 6.95
CA ALA A 88 5.65 9.93 7.25
C ALA A 88 5.38 9.90 8.76
N THR A 89 6.31 9.39 9.57
CA THR A 89 6.19 9.36 11.04
C THR A 89 6.26 10.76 11.66
N ARG A 90 7.06 11.67 11.09
CA ARG A 90 7.22 13.04 11.61
C ARG A 90 6.10 13.99 11.21
N MET A 91 5.52 13.77 10.05
CA MET A 91 4.56 14.66 9.40
C MET A 91 3.31 14.98 10.26
N PRO A 92 2.67 14.02 10.96
CA PRO A 92 1.50 14.31 11.79
C PRO A 92 1.78 15.33 12.92
N GLY A 93 2.94 15.26 13.56
CA GLY A 93 3.34 16.22 14.59
C GLY A 93 3.53 17.64 14.04
N LEU A 94 4.09 17.75 12.83
CA LEU A 94 4.24 19.05 12.16
C LEU A 94 2.88 19.61 11.72
N ALA A 95 2.00 18.77 11.18
CA ALA A 95 0.64 19.18 10.84
C ALA A 95 -0.15 19.65 12.08
N ALA A 96 -0.01 18.94 13.21
CA ALA A 96 -0.60 19.37 14.48
C ALA A 96 -0.11 20.74 14.93
N THR A 97 1.16 21.08 14.70
CA THR A 97 1.71 22.42 15.00
C THR A 97 1.02 23.51 14.17
N LEU A 98 0.78 23.26 12.87
CA LEU A 98 0.05 24.22 12.01
C LEU A 98 -1.41 24.39 12.47
N LEU A 99 -2.08 23.30 12.82
CA LEU A 99 -3.45 23.32 13.34
C LEU A 99 -3.54 24.04 14.69
N ALA A 100 -2.58 23.82 15.58
CA ALA A 100 -2.50 24.52 16.87
C ALA A 100 -2.23 26.02 16.71
N ALA A 101 -1.64 26.43 15.59
CA ALA A 101 -1.39 27.84 15.28
C ALA A 101 -2.56 28.55 14.58
N LEU A 102 -3.71 27.89 14.37
CA LEU A 102 -4.91 28.51 13.78
C LEU A 102 -5.52 29.64 14.65
N PRO A 103 -5.66 29.48 15.97
CA PRO A 103 -6.10 30.58 16.80
C PRO A 103 -5.05 31.71 16.82
N GLN A 104 -5.44 32.86 16.27
CA GLN A 104 -4.54 34.01 16.11
C GLN A 104 -5.17 35.24 16.78
N GLU A 105 -4.37 35.98 17.55
CA GLU A 105 -4.81 37.22 18.16
C GLU A 105 -4.53 38.41 17.22
N HIS A 106 -5.49 39.30 17.10
CA HIS A 106 -5.40 40.54 16.32
C HIS A 106 -4.97 40.29 14.87
N GLU A 107 -4.05 41.09 14.31
CA GLU A 107 -3.61 41.00 12.92
C GLU A 107 -2.38 40.09 12.69
N ARG A 108 -1.63 39.75 13.77
CA ARG A 108 -0.35 39.04 13.66
C ARG A 108 -0.01 38.22 14.89
N ALA A 109 -0.81 37.33 15.32
CA ALA A 109 -0.65 36.50 16.51
C ALA A 109 0.76 36.38 17.10
N LEU A 110 0.85 36.36 18.39
CA LEU A 110 2.10 36.20 19.14
C LEU A 110 2.41 34.71 19.34
N GLY A 111 3.46 34.22 18.68
CA GLY A 111 3.91 32.83 18.82
C GLY A 111 3.39 31.91 17.72
N GLY A 112 2.09 31.88 17.45
CA GLY A 112 1.49 31.01 16.44
C GLY A 112 2.07 31.21 15.04
N TRP A 113 2.15 32.45 14.58
CA TRP A 113 2.72 32.79 13.29
C TRP A 113 4.20 32.38 13.17
N GLN A 114 5.00 32.64 14.19
CA GLN A 114 6.43 32.26 14.21
C GLN A 114 6.62 30.73 14.21
N ALA A 115 5.74 29.98 14.87
CA ALA A 115 5.80 28.51 14.87
C ALA A 115 5.60 27.89 13.47
N GLN A 116 4.87 28.56 12.59
CA GLN A 116 4.63 28.09 11.23
C GLN A 116 5.86 28.15 10.33
N TRP A 117 6.79 29.09 10.53
CA TRP A 117 7.90 29.36 9.60
C TRP A 117 8.80 28.14 9.38
N ALA A 118 9.28 27.54 10.46
CA ALA A 118 10.09 26.34 10.38
C ALA A 118 9.25 25.12 10.01
N THR A 119 8.04 25.02 10.57
CA THR A 119 7.15 23.88 10.41
C THR A 119 6.74 23.66 8.96
N LEU A 120 6.23 24.68 8.28
CA LEU A 120 5.79 24.54 6.87
C LEU A 120 6.95 24.23 5.93
N ARG A 121 8.09 24.91 6.14
CA ARG A 121 9.31 24.62 5.38
C ARG A 121 9.76 23.17 5.54
N GLU A 122 9.78 22.69 6.77
CA GLU A 122 10.18 21.31 7.08
C GLU A 122 9.22 20.30 6.46
N MET A 123 7.91 20.53 6.54
CA MET A 123 6.89 19.69 5.89
C MET A 123 7.09 19.62 4.38
N ALA A 124 7.34 20.74 3.72
CA ALA A 124 7.60 20.78 2.29
C ALA A 124 8.88 19.99 1.92
N CYS A 125 9.96 20.14 2.68
CA CYS A 125 11.20 19.40 2.45
C CYS A 125 11.02 17.88 2.65
N LEU A 126 10.31 17.48 3.70
CA LEU A 126 10.04 16.07 3.99
C LEU A 126 9.14 15.45 2.90
N ALA A 127 8.08 16.13 2.49
CA ALA A 127 7.18 15.65 1.45
C ALA A 127 7.89 15.54 0.09
N ALA A 128 8.65 16.55 -0.31
CA ALA A 128 9.43 16.54 -1.55
C ALA A 128 10.48 15.42 -1.55
N GLY A 129 11.23 15.26 -0.46
CA GLY A 129 12.24 14.20 -0.32
C GLY A 129 11.62 12.80 -0.32
N ALA A 130 10.47 12.62 0.34
CA ALA A 130 9.75 11.34 0.34
C ALA A 130 9.22 11.00 -1.06
N LEU A 131 8.66 11.98 -1.77
CA LEU A 131 8.15 11.81 -3.14
C LEU A 131 9.27 11.46 -4.13
N ASP A 132 10.37 12.20 -4.09
CA ASP A 132 11.54 11.95 -4.95
C ASP A 132 12.12 10.55 -4.70
N ARG A 133 12.27 10.17 -3.43
CA ARG A 133 12.75 8.85 -3.06
C ARG A 133 11.81 7.73 -3.51
N MET A 134 10.50 7.91 -3.33
CA MET A 134 9.51 6.92 -3.75
C MET A 134 9.45 6.78 -5.27
N ARG A 135 9.54 7.89 -6.01
CA ARG A 135 9.62 7.88 -7.48
C ARG A 135 10.79 7.03 -7.96
N ASP A 136 11.99 7.27 -7.43
CA ASP A 136 13.20 6.53 -7.81
C ASP A 136 13.11 5.04 -7.44
N LEU A 137 12.49 4.74 -6.29
CA LEU A 137 12.30 3.38 -5.82
C LEU A 137 11.37 2.61 -6.76
N ILE A 138 10.20 3.16 -7.06
CA ILE A 138 9.20 2.50 -7.94
C ILE A 138 9.74 2.36 -9.37
N ALA A 139 10.43 3.37 -9.90
CA ALA A 139 10.99 3.32 -11.25
C ALA A 139 12.05 2.21 -11.43
N GLY A 140 12.73 1.83 -10.37
CA GLY A 140 13.76 0.79 -10.39
C GLY A 140 13.44 -0.43 -9.54
N LEU A 141 12.19 -0.63 -9.16
CA LEU A 141 11.77 -1.76 -8.31
C LEU A 141 12.05 -3.08 -9.02
N ASP A 142 12.77 -3.94 -8.33
CA ASP A 142 13.05 -5.31 -8.75
C ASP A 142 11.95 -6.22 -8.20
N VAL A 143 11.19 -6.87 -9.06
CA VAL A 143 10.06 -7.73 -8.70
C VAL A 143 10.40 -9.18 -9.04
N ASP A 144 10.19 -10.11 -8.12
CA ASP A 144 10.38 -11.56 -8.31
C ASP A 144 9.04 -12.30 -8.38
N PRO A 145 8.45 -12.45 -9.56
CA PRO A 145 7.18 -13.17 -9.72
C PRO A 145 7.27 -14.66 -9.36
N ALA A 146 8.47 -15.27 -9.52
CA ALA A 146 8.66 -16.66 -9.17
C ALA A 146 8.61 -16.86 -7.65
N ARG A 147 9.22 -15.93 -6.91
CA ARG A 147 9.12 -15.92 -5.45
C ARG A 147 7.70 -15.66 -4.97
N MET A 148 6.97 -14.73 -5.60
CA MET A 148 5.55 -14.49 -5.30
C MET A 148 4.73 -15.77 -5.47
N ARG A 149 4.96 -16.50 -6.58
CA ARG A 149 4.28 -17.78 -6.81
C ARG A 149 4.63 -18.80 -5.72
N THR A 150 5.91 -18.93 -5.36
CA THR A 150 6.36 -19.85 -4.31
C THR A 150 5.70 -19.50 -2.96
N ASN A 151 5.57 -18.23 -2.63
CA ASN A 151 4.94 -17.79 -1.39
C ASN A 151 3.44 -18.12 -1.33
N LEU A 152 2.73 -18.09 -2.43
CA LEU A 152 1.33 -18.55 -2.49
C LEU A 152 1.19 -20.04 -2.15
N ASP A 153 2.20 -20.84 -2.46
CA ASP A 153 2.21 -22.28 -2.18
C ASP A 153 2.59 -22.64 -0.74
N LEU A 154 3.09 -21.68 0.07
CA LEU A 154 3.50 -21.90 1.47
C LEU A 154 2.38 -22.44 2.36
N THR A 155 1.13 -22.16 2.04
CA THR A 155 -0.02 -22.67 2.76
C THR A 155 -0.54 -24.01 2.22
N HIS A 156 0.19 -24.63 1.31
CA HIS A 156 -0.19 -25.92 0.67
C HIS A 156 -1.63 -25.90 0.11
N GLY A 157 -2.02 -24.78 -0.50
CA GLY A 157 -3.33 -24.58 -1.13
C GLY A 157 -4.44 -24.10 -0.18
N LEU A 158 -4.22 -23.96 1.12
CA LEU A 158 -5.23 -23.51 2.07
C LEU A 158 -5.76 -22.10 1.76
N ILE A 159 -4.92 -21.22 1.21
CA ILE A 159 -5.32 -19.86 0.81
C ILE A 159 -6.45 -19.84 -0.22
N LEU A 160 -6.62 -20.92 -0.98
CA LEU A 160 -7.65 -21.08 -2.02
C LEU A 160 -8.83 -21.95 -1.58
N GLY A 161 -8.91 -22.28 -0.27
CA GLY A 161 -10.02 -23.07 0.27
C GLY A 161 -11.39 -22.44 0.00
N GLU A 162 -11.49 -21.12 -0.07
CA GLU A 162 -12.73 -20.41 -0.41
C GLU A 162 -13.21 -20.73 -1.82
N ALA A 163 -12.31 -20.78 -2.82
CA ALA A 163 -12.66 -21.13 -4.19
C ALA A 163 -13.31 -22.51 -4.25
N VAL A 164 -12.74 -23.50 -3.53
CA VAL A 164 -13.29 -24.84 -3.45
C VAL A 164 -14.63 -24.85 -2.71
N MET A 165 -14.73 -24.13 -1.60
CA MET A 165 -15.97 -24.01 -0.82
C MET A 165 -17.13 -23.45 -1.65
N LEU A 166 -16.86 -22.40 -2.45
CA LEU A 166 -17.88 -21.78 -3.31
C LEU A 166 -18.33 -22.74 -4.41
N ALA A 167 -17.38 -23.45 -5.04
CA ALA A 167 -17.68 -24.42 -6.09
C ALA A 167 -18.48 -25.62 -5.56
N LEU A 168 -18.07 -26.20 -4.42
CA LEU A 168 -18.81 -27.26 -3.74
C LEU A 168 -20.17 -26.78 -3.23
N GLY A 169 -20.27 -25.53 -2.84
CA GLY A 169 -21.51 -24.95 -2.32
C GLY A 169 -22.64 -24.91 -3.35
N ALA A 170 -22.32 -24.83 -4.64
CA ALA A 170 -23.29 -24.91 -5.72
C ALA A 170 -23.93 -26.32 -5.82
N ASP A 171 -23.17 -27.35 -5.49
CA ASP A 171 -23.61 -28.76 -5.63
C ASP A 171 -24.17 -29.34 -4.28
N LEU A 172 -23.55 -29.01 -3.15
CA LEU A 172 -23.86 -29.57 -1.82
C LEU A 172 -24.65 -28.62 -0.90
N GLY A 173 -24.77 -27.35 -1.29
CA GLY A 173 -25.22 -26.27 -0.41
C GLY A 173 -24.07 -25.73 0.46
N ARG A 174 -24.18 -24.43 0.80
CA ARG A 174 -23.10 -23.64 1.43
C ARG A 174 -22.60 -24.22 2.75
N LEU A 175 -23.50 -24.69 3.62
CA LEU A 175 -23.14 -25.17 4.94
C LEU A 175 -22.33 -26.48 4.87
N GLN A 176 -22.78 -27.44 4.05
CA GLN A 176 -22.08 -28.70 3.89
C GLN A 176 -20.72 -28.51 3.23
N ALA A 177 -20.64 -27.68 2.19
CA ALA A 177 -19.37 -27.33 1.55
C ALA A 177 -18.36 -26.71 2.54
N HIS A 178 -18.83 -25.82 3.41
CA HIS A 178 -18.00 -25.23 4.46
C HIS A 178 -17.43 -26.31 5.39
N HIS A 179 -18.28 -27.22 5.89
CA HIS A 179 -17.81 -28.31 6.77
C HIS A 179 -16.81 -29.24 6.11
N VAL A 180 -17.02 -29.58 4.84
CA VAL A 180 -16.09 -30.44 4.06
C VAL A 180 -14.72 -29.75 3.93
N VAL A 181 -14.70 -28.48 3.49
CA VAL A 181 -13.43 -27.76 3.29
C VAL A 181 -12.73 -27.46 4.62
N GLU A 182 -13.46 -27.12 5.68
CA GLU A 182 -12.92 -26.92 7.02
C GLU A 182 -12.25 -28.20 7.55
N ALA A 183 -12.95 -29.34 7.48
CA ALA A 183 -12.42 -30.63 7.92
C ALA A 183 -11.19 -31.06 7.09
N ALA A 184 -11.25 -30.87 5.78
CA ALA A 184 -10.11 -31.15 4.89
C ALA A 184 -8.92 -30.26 5.17
N SER A 185 -9.14 -28.96 5.41
CA SER A 185 -8.08 -28.01 5.76
C SER A 185 -7.36 -28.39 7.07
N ARG A 186 -8.13 -28.79 8.09
CA ARG A 186 -7.57 -29.28 9.35
C ARG A 186 -6.71 -30.52 9.16
N ARG A 187 -7.22 -31.52 8.42
CA ARG A 187 -6.47 -32.74 8.08
C ARG A 187 -5.19 -32.43 7.27
N ALA A 188 -5.27 -31.48 6.33
CA ALA A 188 -4.11 -31.08 5.52
C ALA A 188 -2.99 -30.53 6.43
N VAL A 189 -3.31 -29.65 7.38
CA VAL A 189 -2.35 -29.12 8.35
C VAL A 189 -1.78 -30.22 9.25
N GLU A 190 -2.65 -31.04 9.84
CA GLU A 190 -2.24 -32.13 10.77
C GLU A 190 -1.34 -33.17 10.11
N GLN A 191 -1.55 -33.44 8.83
CA GLN A 191 -0.82 -34.48 8.09
C GLN A 191 0.34 -33.91 7.26
N GLY A 192 0.54 -32.60 7.19
CA GLY A 192 1.54 -31.94 6.35
C GLY A 192 1.30 -32.22 4.85
N ARG A 193 0.03 -32.32 4.44
CA ARG A 193 -0.39 -32.60 3.04
C ARG A 193 -0.99 -31.37 2.40
N THR A 194 -1.08 -31.38 1.05
CA THR A 194 -1.80 -30.31 0.36
C THR A 194 -3.30 -30.42 0.56
N LEU A 195 -4.00 -29.28 0.58
CA LEU A 195 -5.48 -29.25 0.61
C LEU A 195 -6.06 -30.04 -0.58
N ARG A 196 -5.42 -29.93 -1.73
CA ARG A 196 -5.77 -30.65 -2.95
C ARG A 196 -5.81 -32.14 -2.76
N ASP A 197 -4.76 -32.74 -2.15
CA ASP A 197 -4.66 -34.19 -1.99
C ASP A 197 -5.67 -34.72 -0.97
N VAL A 198 -5.89 -33.96 0.11
CA VAL A 198 -6.86 -34.33 1.12
C VAL A 198 -8.30 -34.26 0.59
N LEU A 199 -8.62 -33.22 -0.20
CA LEU A 199 -9.95 -33.08 -0.84
C LEU A 199 -10.18 -34.13 -1.93
N ALA A 200 -9.15 -34.53 -2.66
CA ALA A 200 -9.26 -35.56 -3.70
C ALA A 200 -9.63 -36.95 -3.14
N GLU A 201 -9.40 -37.18 -1.84
CA GLU A 201 -9.77 -38.40 -1.11
C GLU A 201 -11.05 -38.26 -0.28
N ASP A 202 -11.62 -37.04 -0.23
CA ASP A 202 -12.81 -36.78 0.58
C ASP A 202 -14.06 -37.40 -0.07
N ALA A 203 -14.82 -38.16 0.74
CA ALA A 203 -15.96 -38.91 0.26
C ALA A 203 -17.06 -38.03 -0.35
N ASP A 204 -17.30 -36.85 0.21
CA ASP A 204 -18.30 -35.91 -0.30
C ASP A 204 -17.87 -35.30 -1.62
N VAL A 205 -16.58 -34.95 -1.75
CA VAL A 205 -15.99 -34.42 -2.99
C VAL A 205 -16.03 -35.47 -4.11
N VAL A 206 -15.58 -36.71 -3.80
CA VAL A 206 -15.58 -37.82 -4.76
C VAL A 206 -17.01 -38.18 -5.19
N ARG A 207 -17.96 -38.25 -4.25
CA ARG A 207 -19.36 -38.52 -4.57
C ARG A 207 -19.97 -37.43 -5.47
N THR A 208 -19.61 -36.17 -5.23
CA THR A 208 -20.20 -35.01 -5.92
C THR A 208 -19.62 -34.80 -7.31
N TRP A 209 -18.30 -34.93 -7.45
CA TRP A 209 -17.59 -34.63 -8.71
C TRP A 209 -17.09 -35.84 -9.47
N GLY A 210 -17.12 -37.03 -8.87
CA GLY A 210 -16.70 -38.27 -9.52
C GLY A 210 -15.29 -38.19 -10.11
N ASP A 211 -15.14 -38.69 -11.32
CA ASP A 211 -13.86 -38.72 -12.05
C ASP A 211 -13.31 -37.30 -12.34
N ALA A 212 -14.17 -36.28 -12.36
CA ALA A 212 -13.78 -34.91 -12.59
C ALA A 212 -13.19 -34.25 -11.34
N ALA A 213 -13.24 -34.84 -10.15
CA ALA A 213 -12.85 -34.23 -8.90
C ALA A 213 -11.42 -33.68 -8.93
N LYS A 214 -10.47 -34.49 -9.39
CA LYS A 214 -9.05 -34.10 -9.45
C LYS A 214 -8.83 -32.89 -10.36
N GLN A 215 -9.40 -32.95 -11.58
CA GLN A 215 -9.24 -31.86 -12.55
C GLN A 215 -9.91 -30.56 -12.05
N ARG A 216 -11.08 -30.65 -11.41
CA ARG A 216 -11.76 -29.47 -10.81
C ARG A 216 -10.94 -28.89 -9.67
N LEU A 217 -10.39 -29.72 -8.79
CA LEU A 217 -9.52 -29.27 -7.69
C LEU A 217 -8.24 -28.57 -8.23
N ASP A 218 -7.61 -29.13 -9.26
CA ASP A 218 -6.43 -28.51 -9.87
C ASP A 218 -6.75 -27.11 -10.41
N ALA A 219 -7.90 -26.94 -11.06
CA ALA A 219 -8.33 -25.65 -11.57
C ALA A 219 -8.71 -24.65 -10.47
N LEU A 220 -9.41 -25.10 -9.41
CA LEU A 220 -9.85 -24.25 -8.29
C LEU A 220 -8.71 -23.84 -7.36
N LEU A 221 -7.67 -24.67 -7.26
CA LEU A 221 -6.49 -24.43 -6.45
C LEU A 221 -5.31 -23.83 -7.25
N ASP A 222 -5.57 -23.36 -8.47
CA ASP A 222 -4.64 -22.51 -9.19
C ASP A 222 -4.95 -21.04 -8.87
N PRO A 223 -4.02 -20.30 -8.20
CA PRO A 223 -4.25 -18.92 -7.84
C PRO A 223 -4.45 -17.99 -9.04
N THR A 224 -4.00 -18.36 -10.24
CA THR A 224 -4.23 -17.55 -11.45
C THR A 224 -5.71 -17.50 -11.86
N GLY A 225 -6.49 -18.48 -11.42
CA GLY A 225 -7.93 -18.54 -11.66
C GLY A 225 -8.79 -17.81 -10.60
N TYR A 226 -8.18 -17.31 -9.51
CA TYR A 226 -8.90 -16.72 -8.38
C TYR A 226 -8.39 -15.32 -8.03
N LEU A 227 -8.30 -14.44 -9.04
CA LEU A 227 -7.80 -13.07 -8.90
C LEU A 227 -8.88 -12.05 -8.50
N GLY A 228 -10.14 -12.45 -8.49
CA GLY A 228 -11.26 -11.55 -8.24
C GLY A 228 -11.27 -10.37 -9.22
N ASP A 229 -11.43 -9.14 -8.69
CA ASP A 229 -11.49 -7.90 -9.49
C ASP A 229 -10.11 -7.20 -9.62
N ALA A 230 -9.02 -7.84 -9.23
CA ALA A 230 -7.70 -7.18 -9.14
C ALA A 230 -7.25 -6.58 -10.48
N ALA A 231 -7.33 -7.33 -11.58
CA ALA A 231 -6.94 -6.83 -12.90
C ALA A 231 -7.79 -5.62 -13.33
N ALA A 232 -9.11 -5.74 -13.22
CA ALA A 232 -10.03 -4.65 -13.56
C ALA A 232 -9.84 -3.41 -12.64
N ALA A 233 -9.46 -3.60 -11.39
CA ALA A 233 -9.12 -2.50 -10.48
C ALA A 233 -7.87 -1.75 -10.96
N VAL A 234 -6.83 -2.46 -11.38
CA VAL A 234 -5.62 -1.86 -11.97
C VAL A 234 -5.97 -1.06 -13.22
N ASP A 235 -6.74 -1.64 -14.16
CA ASP A 235 -7.15 -0.97 -15.39
C ASP A 235 -7.93 0.32 -15.11
N ARG A 236 -8.85 0.31 -14.14
CA ARG A 236 -9.60 1.50 -13.73
C ARG A 236 -8.67 2.60 -13.18
N VAL A 237 -7.67 2.24 -12.37
CA VAL A 237 -6.72 3.21 -11.82
C VAL A 237 -5.86 3.82 -12.93
N LEU A 238 -5.39 3.01 -13.87
CA LEU A 238 -4.59 3.49 -15.01
C LEU A 238 -5.40 4.43 -15.90
N ALA A 239 -6.63 4.07 -16.24
CA ALA A 239 -7.52 4.91 -17.03
C ALA A 239 -7.82 6.27 -16.33
N GLU A 240 -8.05 6.25 -15.02
CA GLU A 240 -8.24 7.49 -14.24
C GLU A 240 -6.98 8.34 -14.19
N HIS A 241 -5.81 7.73 -14.06
CA HIS A 241 -4.53 8.43 -14.12
C HIS A 241 -4.35 9.17 -15.46
N ASP A 242 -4.59 8.48 -16.58
CA ASP A 242 -4.46 9.05 -17.92
C ASP A 242 -5.46 10.21 -18.13
N ARG A 243 -6.70 10.04 -17.66
CA ARG A 243 -7.72 11.09 -17.72
C ARG A 243 -7.33 12.36 -16.96
N ARG A 244 -6.61 12.24 -15.85
CA ARG A 244 -6.17 13.41 -15.05
C ARG A 244 -4.96 14.12 -15.64
N ARG A 245 -4.24 13.47 -16.54
CA ARG A 245 -3.05 14.05 -17.21
C ARG A 245 -3.36 14.70 -18.55
N ALA A 246 -4.50 14.38 -19.15
CA ALA A 246 -5.02 15.02 -20.37
C ALA A 246 -5.64 16.39 -20.05
#